data_fdffc872ac56c4b9654f69cfc951e494
#
_entry.id   fdffc872ac56c4b9654f69cfc951e494
#
_cell.length_a   1.000
_cell.length_b   1.000
_cell.length_c   1.000
_cell.angle_alpha   90.00
_cell.angle_beta   90.00
_cell.angle_gamma   90.00
#
_symmetry.space_group_name_H-M   'P 1'
#
loop_
_entity.id
_entity.type
_entity.pdbx_description
1 polymer ?
#
loop_
_entity_poly.entity_id
_entity_poly.type
_entity_poly.pdbx_seq_one_letter_code
_entity_poly.pdbx_strand_id
1 'polypeptide(L)'
;LVITFTRAAAQEMKQRFLAATGEERTKVTFGTFHAIFFMVLKLAYHFDSGNIISEEQRYQFMREILSYHHLEYRDEGEFIGDVLTEISRVKNEQIPLEHFYSSSCGEEVFRKIYREYDERLKRNRLIDFDDMLTYTYELFSQRKDILSAWQKKYRYILIDEFQDINLIQWKIMCMLAAPENNLFV
;
A
#
# COMPACT_ATOMS: atom_id res chain seq x y z
N LEU A 1 11.92 -12.25 7.80
CA LEU A 1 10.90 -11.86 6.85
C LEU A 1 11.48 -11.95 5.43
N VAL A 2 10.75 -12.56 4.53
CA VAL A 2 11.09 -12.61 3.09
C VAL A 2 9.93 -11.97 2.33
N ILE A 3 10.20 -10.95 1.53
CA ILE A 3 9.21 -10.18 0.79
C ILE A 3 9.49 -10.26 -0.71
N THR A 4 8.44 -10.45 -1.48
CA THR A 4 8.44 -10.39 -2.95
C THR A 4 7.15 -9.72 -3.46
N PHE A 5 7.02 -9.51 -4.77
CA PHE A 5 5.87 -8.82 -5.34
C PHE A 5 4.64 -9.72 -5.54
N THR A 6 4.80 -11.02 -5.75
CA THR A 6 3.68 -11.91 -6.05
C THR A 6 3.46 -12.97 -4.99
N ARG A 7 2.20 -13.34 -4.80
CA ARG A 7 1.83 -14.43 -3.89
C ARG A 7 2.43 -15.77 -4.33
N ALA A 8 2.52 -15.99 -5.64
CA ALA A 8 3.11 -17.21 -6.20
C ALA A 8 4.61 -17.31 -5.86
N ALA A 9 5.38 -16.23 -6.07
CA ALA A 9 6.80 -16.19 -5.71
C ALA A 9 7.03 -16.38 -4.21
N ALA A 10 6.22 -15.71 -3.36
CA ALA A 10 6.31 -15.89 -1.91
C ALA A 10 6.06 -17.35 -1.49
N GLN A 11 5.09 -18.02 -2.12
CA GLN A 11 4.78 -19.42 -1.84
C GLN A 11 5.89 -20.36 -2.34
N GLU A 12 6.41 -20.13 -3.53
CA GLU A 12 7.52 -20.89 -4.10
C GLU A 12 8.77 -20.78 -3.23
N MET A 13 9.16 -19.56 -2.84
CA MET A 13 10.30 -19.34 -1.93
C MET A 13 10.12 -20.07 -0.62
N LYS A 14 8.92 -20.04 -0.04
CA LYS A 14 8.62 -20.78 1.18
C LYS A 14 8.80 -22.29 1.00
N GLN A 15 8.30 -22.85 -0.12
CA GLN A 15 8.44 -24.28 -0.41
C GLN A 15 9.91 -24.67 -0.60
N ARG A 16 10.68 -23.89 -1.36
CA ARG A 16 12.11 -24.12 -1.54
C ARG A 16 12.89 -24.06 -0.22
N PHE A 17 12.55 -23.10 0.64
CA PHE A 17 13.16 -22.97 1.97
C PHE A 17 12.88 -24.20 2.82
N LEU A 18 11.64 -24.66 2.90
CA LEU A 18 11.27 -25.87 3.66
C LEU A 18 11.96 -27.11 3.12
N ALA A 19 12.02 -27.26 1.80
CA ALA A 19 12.74 -28.38 1.16
C ALA A 19 14.24 -28.37 1.45
N ALA A 20 14.87 -27.18 1.43
CA ALA A 20 16.30 -27.02 1.68
C ALA A 20 16.68 -27.24 3.14
N THR A 21 15.79 -26.91 4.09
CA THR A 21 16.04 -27.09 5.53
C THR A 21 15.56 -28.44 6.07
N GLY A 22 14.77 -29.17 5.31
CA GLY A 22 14.15 -30.42 5.76
C GLY A 22 13.06 -30.20 6.80
N GLU A 23 12.57 -28.98 6.97
CA GLU A 23 11.55 -28.62 7.95
C GLU A 23 10.15 -28.72 7.34
N GLU A 24 9.17 -29.22 8.11
CA GLU A 24 7.76 -29.19 7.69
C GLU A 24 7.11 -27.82 7.93
N ARG A 25 7.64 -27.03 8.85
CA ARG A 25 7.13 -25.70 9.25
C ARG A 25 8.28 -24.76 9.53
N THR A 26 8.04 -23.47 9.29
CA THR A 26 9.02 -22.42 9.59
C THR A 26 8.40 -21.23 10.32
N LYS A 27 9.22 -20.56 11.13
CA LYS A 27 8.89 -19.27 11.75
C LYS A 27 9.17 -18.10 10.80
N VAL A 28 9.82 -18.34 9.67
CA VAL A 28 10.07 -17.31 8.65
C VAL A 28 8.74 -16.93 7.99
N THR A 29 8.48 -15.64 7.92
CA THR A 29 7.32 -15.11 7.22
C THR A 29 7.68 -14.85 5.76
N PHE A 30 6.94 -15.42 4.84
CA PHE A 30 7.04 -15.16 3.39
C PHE A 30 5.77 -14.46 2.94
N GLY A 31 5.89 -13.38 2.18
CA GLY A 31 4.71 -12.65 1.71
C GLY A 31 5.03 -11.53 0.74
N THR A 32 3.96 -10.86 0.28
CA THR A 32 4.08 -9.63 -0.50
C THR A 32 4.06 -8.41 0.42
N PHE A 33 4.54 -7.27 -0.08
CA PHE A 33 4.48 -6.00 0.65
C PHE A 33 3.06 -5.72 1.19
N HIS A 34 2.05 -5.78 0.34
CA HIS A 34 0.67 -5.53 0.73
C HIS A 34 0.15 -6.53 1.78
N ALA A 35 0.49 -7.82 1.64
CA ALA A 35 0.07 -8.83 2.62
C ALA A 35 0.68 -8.58 4.01
N ILE A 36 1.95 -8.20 4.06
CA ILE A 36 2.65 -7.88 5.32
C ILE A 36 2.09 -6.59 5.93
N PHE A 37 1.93 -5.54 5.13
CA PHE A 37 1.42 -4.27 5.63
C PHE A 37 -0.04 -4.37 6.05
N PHE A 38 -0.85 -5.08 5.29
CA PHE A 38 -2.23 -5.35 5.71
C PHE A 38 -2.31 -6.12 7.03
N MET A 39 -1.38 -7.07 7.28
CA MET A 39 -1.29 -7.76 8.57
C MET A 39 -0.96 -6.78 9.71
N VAL A 40 -0.11 -5.78 9.48
CA VAL A 40 0.17 -4.71 10.44
C VAL A 40 -1.10 -3.92 10.75
N LEU A 41 -1.80 -3.46 9.71
CA LEU A 41 -3.03 -2.67 9.86
C LEU A 41 -4.17 -3.46 10.49
N LYS A 42 -4.29 -4.75 10.16
CA LYS A 42 -5.26 -5.66 10.78
C LYS A 42 -5.09 -5.72 12.29
N LEU A 43 -3.87 -5.79 12.77
CA LEU A 43 -3.57 -5.84 14.20
C LEU A 43 -3.75 -4.48 14.88
N ALA A 44 -3.40 -3.39 14.21
CA ALA A 44 -3.44 -2.04 14.78
C ALA A 44 -4.84 -1.40 14.73
N TYR A 45 -5.55 -1.57 13.63
CA TYR A 45 -6.83 -0.89 13.35
C TYR A 45 -8.03 -1.83 13.26
N HIS A 46 -7.81 -3.16 13.43
CA HIS A 46 -8.83 -4.19 13.29
C HIS A 46 -9.51 -4.18 11.91
N PHE A 47 -8.74 -3.92 10.87
CA PHE A 47 -9.19 -4.07 9.49
C PHE A 47 -9.33 -5.56 9.14
N ASP A 48 -10.26 -5.87 8.25
CA ASP A 48 -10.41 -7.18 7.64
C ASP A 48 -10.53 -7.05 6.10
N SER A 49 -10.72 -8.16 5.40
CA SER A 49 -10.83 -8.14 3.94
C SER A 49 -12.02 -7.33 3.41
N GLY A 50 -13.07 -7.12 4.21
CA GLY A 50 -14.22 -6.29 3.86
C GLY A 50 -13.91 -4.79 3.86
N ASN A 51 -12.79 -4.39 4.47
CA ASN A 51 -12.33 -3.00 4.43
C ASN A 51 -11.51 -2.67 3.17
N ILE A 52 -11.17 -3.66 2.35
CA ILE A 52 -10.43 -3.43 1.09
C ILE A 52 -11.44 -3.10 -0.01
N ILE A 53 -11.37 -1.89 -0.54
CA ILE A 53 -12.25 -1.48 -1.63
C ILE A 53 -11.99 -2.31 -2.88
N SER A 54 -13.05 -2.79 -3.54
CA SER A 54 -12.94 -3.44 -4.84
C SER A 54 -12.71 -2.43 -5.96
N GLU A 55 -12.21 -2.89 -7.10
CA GLU A 55 -12.03 -2.03 -8.27
C GLU A 55 -13.36 -1.45 -8.76
N GLU A 56 -14.41 -2.25 -8.77
CA GLU A 56 -15.76 -1.79 -9.13
C GLU A 56 -16.26 -0.67 -8.22
N GLN A 57 -16.05 -0.80 -6.91
CA GLN A 57 -16.41 0.24 -5.94
C GLN A 57 -15.56 1.50 -6.11
N ARG A 58 -14.26 1.36 -6.45
CA ARG A 58 -13.39 2.51 -6.76
C ARG A 58 -13.95 3.32 -7.93
N TYR A 59 -14.30 2.65 -9.02
CA TYR A 59 -14.90 3.29 -10.19
C TYR A 59 -16.26 3.89 -9.88
N GLN A 60 -17.08 3.23 -9.07
CA GLN A 60 -18.36 3.76 -8.63
C GLN A 60 -18.17 5.06 -7.83
N PHE A 61 -17.26 5.07 -6.85
CA PHE A 61 -16.97 6.29 -6.08
C PHE A 61 -16.53 7.44 -6.97
N MET A 62 -15.67 7.15 -7.95
CA MET A 62 -15.22 8.17 -8.90
C MET A 62 -16.37 8.72 -9.74
N ARG A 63 -17.25 7.88 -10.29
CA ARG A 63 -18.44 8.33 -11.03
C ARG A 63 -19.34 9.22 -10.20
N GLU A 64 -19.58 8.85 -8.95
CA GLU A 64 -20.38 9.67 -8.04
C GLU A 64 -19.73 11.01 -7.73
N ILE A 65 -18.39 11.07 -7.60
CA ILE A 65 -17.64 12.31 -7.42
C ILE A 65 -17.75 13.20 -8.66
N LEU A 66 -17.56 12.64 -9.85
CA LEU A 66 -17.67 13.37 -11.11
C LEU A 66 -19.09 13.93 -11.29
N SER A 67 -20.11 13.13 -11.06
CA SER A 67 -21.51 13.55 -11.12
C SER A 67 -21.83 14.67 -10.13
N TYR A 68 -21.36 14.55 -8.88
CA TYR A 68 -21.56 15.57 -7.84
C TYR A 68 -20.95 16.93 -8.21
N HIS A 69 -19.80 16.92 -8.88
CA HIS A 69 -19.10 18.13 -9.32
C HIS A 69 -19.49 18.58 -10.73
N HIS A 70 -20.48 17.94 -11.36
CA HIS A 70 -20.91 18.22 -12.74
C HIS A 70 -19.76 18.18 -13.75
N LEU A 71 -18.84 17.23 -13.57
CA LEU A 71 -17.70 17.02 -14.44
C LEU A 71 -18.04 15.96 -15.50
N GLU A 72 -18.04 16.37 -16.75
CA GLU A 72 -18.30 15.48 -17.87
C GLU A 72 -17.05 15.32 -18.73
N TYR A 73 -16.73 14.09 -19.07
CA TYR A 73 -15.60 13.74 -19.91
C TYR A 73 -16.05 12.85 -21.07
N ARG A 74 -15.40 12.98 -22.20
CA ARG A 74 -15.76 12.25 -23.44
C ARG A 74 -15.64 10.73 -23.27
N ASP A 75 -14.60 10.29 -22.56
CA ASP A 75 -14.43 8.90 -22.11
C ASP A 75 -14.25 8.90 -20.60
N GLU A 76 -15.37 8.69 -19.89
CA GLU A 76 -15.37 8.70 -18.43
C GLU A 76 -14.53 7.58 -17.85
N GLY A 77 -14.53 6.39 -18.49
CA GLY A 77 -13.79 5.24 -17.98
C GLY A 77 -12.27 5.43 -18.04
N GLU A 78 -11.78 5.95 -19.17
CA GLU A 78 -10.36 6.28 -19.36
C GLU A 78 -9.94 7.39 -18.38
N PHE A 79 -10.73 8.46 -18.31
CA PHE A 79 -10.45 9.55 -17.37
C PHE A 79 -10.37 9.08 -15.91
N ILE A 80 -11.31 8.23 -15.46
CA ILE A 80 -11.27 7.68 -14.10
C ILE A 80 -10.01 6.85 -13.89
N GLY A 81 -9.62 6.02 -14.85
CA GLY A 81 -8.40 5.22 -14.79
C GLY A 81 -7.15 6.07 -14.64
N ASP A 82 -7.05 7.13 -15.44
CA ASP A 82 -5.91 8.06 -15.39
C ASP A 82 -5.83 8.79 -14.06
N VAL A 83 -6.96 9.33 -13.58
CA VAL A 83 -7.01 10.03 -12.28
C VAL A 83 -6.69 9.08 -11.13
N LEU A 84 -7.19 7.84 -11.13
CA LEU A 84 -6.84 6.85 -10.11
C LEU A 84 -5.35 6.48 -10.14
N THR A 85 -4.73 6.44 -11.32
CA THR A 85 -3.29 6.25 -11.47
C THR A 85 -2.50 7.42 -10.89
N GLU A 86 -2.94 8.64 -11.12
CA GLU A 86 -2.33 9.84 -10.53
C GLU A 86 -2.50 9.90 -9.01
N ILE A 87 -3.67 9.51 -8.48
CA ILE A 87 -3.91 9.36 -7.03
C ILE A 87 -2.92 8.35 -6.42
N SER A 88 -2.76 7.20 -7.06
CA SER A 88 -1.80 6.18 -6.65
C SER A 88 -0.37 6.73 -6.61
N ARG A 89 0.02 7.48 -7.64
CA ARG A 89 1.33 8.13 -7.70
C ARG A 89 1.55 9.11 -6.55
N VAL A 90 0.58 10.00 -6.29
CA VAL A 90 0.63 10.95 -5.16
C VAL A 90 0.87 10.22 -3.84
N LYS A 91 0.11 9.15 -3.58
CA LYS A 91 0.23 8.35 -2.36
C LYS A 91 1.60 7.64 -2.27
N ASN A 92 2.03 6.96 -3.32
CA ASN A 92 3.24 6.13 -3.33
C ASN A 92 4.54 6.94 -3.33
N GLU A 93 4.57 8.07 -4.00
CA GLU A 93 5.72 8.98 -4.03
C GLU A 93 5.67 9.99 -2.87
N GLN A 94 4.60 9.99 -2.07
CA GLN A 94 4.36 10.93 -0.96
C GLN A 94 4.48 12.41 -1.40
N ILE A 95 3.94 12.72 -2.57
CA ILE A 95 3.95 14.09 -3.11
C ILE A 95 2.92 14.92 -2.33
N PRO A 96 3.30 16.08 -1.76
CA PRO A 96 2.31 17.00 -1.23
C PRO A 96 1.29 17.38 -2.31
N LEU A 97 0.00 17.26 -2.01
CA LEU A 97 -1.07 17.44 -3.01
C LEU A 97 -1.04 18.82 -3.68
N GLU A 98 -0.58 19.84 -2.97
CA GLU A 98 -0.37 21.20 -3.46
C GLU A 98 0.76 21.33 -4.48
N HIS A 99 1.66 20.37 -4.53
CA HIS A 99 2.80 20.33 -5.46
C HIS A 99 2.63 19.32 -6.60
N PHE A 100 1.47 18.65 -6.64
CA PHE A 100 1.17 17.72 -7.72
C PHE A 100 0.47 18.42 -8.87
N TYR A 101 0.97 18.22 -10.08
CA TYR A 101 0.42 18.71 -11.33
C TYR A 101 -0.19 17.55 -12.10
N SER A 102 -1.52 17.53 -12.19
CA SER A 102 -2.25 16.49 -12.92
C SER A 102 -2.08 16.67 -14.42
N SER A 103 -1.91 15.58 -15.14
CA SER A 103 -1.96 15.54 -16.60
C SER A 103 -3.37 15.25 -17.13
N SER A 104 -4.25 14.73 -16.28
CA SER A 104 -5.59 14.28 -16.64
C SER A 104 -6.63 15.43 -16.58
N CYS A 105 -6.43 16.40 -15.69
CA CYS A 105 -7.33 17.53 -15.52
C CYS A 105 -6.65 18.75 -14.87
N GLY A 106 -7.39 19.86 -14.73
CA GLY A 106 -6.89 21.04 -14.02
C GLY A 106 -6.58 20.72 -12.54
N GLU A 107 -5.53 21.35 -12.01
CA GLU A 107 -5.00 21.08 -10.67
C GLU A 107 -6.05 21.18 -9.55
N GLU A 108 -6.90 22.21 -9.59
CA GLU A 108 -7.96 22.37 -8.59
C GLU A 108 -9.00 21.26 -8.65
N VAL A 109 -9.32 20.80 -9.88
CA VAL A 109 -10.26 19.70 -10.10
C VAL A 109 -9.66 18.41 -9.54
N PHE A 110 -8.41 18.13 -9.88
CA PHE A 110 -7.71 16.96 -9.35
C PHE A 110 -7.69 16.96 -7.82
N ARG A 111 -7.32 18.09 -7.19
CA ARG A 111 -7.27 18.20 -5.72
C ARG A 111 -8.64 17.98 -5.06
N LYS A 112 -9.73 18.44 -5.70
CA LYS A 112 -11.10 18.18 -5.22
C LYS A 112 -11.43 16.70 -5.30
N ILE A 113 -11.20 16.09 -6.47
CA ILE A 113 -11.44 14.64 -6.66
C ILE A 113 -10.63 13.82 -5.66
N TYR A 114 -9.33 14.10 -5.51
CA TYR A 114 -8.46 13.40 -4.57
C TYR A 114 -9.00 13.44 -3.14
N ARG A 115 -9.32 14.66 -2.64
CA ARG A 115 -9.82 14.84 -1.27
C ARG A 115 -11.14 14.12 -1.04
N GLU A 116 -12.07 14.22 -2.00
CA GLU A 116 -13.37 13.59 -1.88
C GLU A 116 -13.27 12.05 -1.96
N TYR A 117 -12.40 11.52 -2.80
CA TYR A 117 -12.13 10.09 -2.86
C TYR A 117 -11.57 9.58 -1.51
N ASP A 118 -10.56 10.25 -0.97
CA ASP A 118 -9.95 9.93 0.32
C ASP A 118 -10.97 10.01 1.48
N GLU A 119 -11.80 11.07 1.50
CA GLU A 119 -12.87 11.21 2.49
C GLU A 119 -13.92 10.10 2.38
N ARG A 120 -14.30 9.70 1.18
CA ARG A 120 -15.26 8.61 0.97
C ARG A 120 -14.71 7.28 1.46
N LEU A 121 -13.45 6.98 1.18
CA LEU A 121 -12.79 5.80 1.74
C LEU A 121 -12.87 5.82 3.28
N LYS A 122 -12.47 6.92 3.91
CA LYS A 122 -12.48 7.08 5.37
C LYS A 122 -13.87 6.94 5.97
N ARG A 123 -14.90 7.62 5.41
CA ARG A 123 -16.28 7.56 5.88
C ARG A 123 -16.87 6.15 5.84
N ASN A 124 -16.50 5.36 4.82
CA ASN A 124 -16.95 3.98 4.66
C ASN A 124 -16.04 2.97 5.35
N ARG A 125 -14.99 3.43 6.03
CA ARG A 125 -13.96 2.58 6.63
C ARG A 125 -13.33 1.63 5.62
N LEU A 126 -13.11 2.12 4.41
CA LEU A 126 -12.45 1.41 3.31
C LEU A 126 -11.03 1.90 3.14
N ILE A 127 -10.18 1.03 2.62
CA ILE A 127 -8.81 1.32 2.23
C ILE A 127 -8.55 0.74 0.83
N ASP A 128 -7.78 1.44 0.02
CA ASP A 128 -7.22 0.89 -1.21
C ASP A 128 -5.83 0.28 -0.96
N PHE A 129 -5.21 -0.27 -2.01
CA PHE A 129 -3.89 -0.87 -1.89
C PHE A 129 -2.80 0.16 -1.54
N ASP A 130 -2.95 1.40 -2.02
CA ASP A 130 -1.99 2.46 -1.72
C ASP A 130 -2.12 2.92 -0.25
N ASP A 131 -3.35 2.92 0.29
CA ASP A 131 -3.58 3.22 1.71
C ASP A 131 -2.94 2.18 2.64
N MET A 132 -2.78 0.94 2.21
CA MET A 132 -2.07 -0.05 3.02
C MET A 132 -0.62 0.37 3.26
N LEU A 133 0.00 1.00 2.28
CA LEU A 133 1.37 1.51 2.39
C LEU A 133 1.41 2.78 3.22
N THR A 134 0.58 3.78 2.88
CA THR A 134 0.56 5.07 3.56
C THR A 134 0.20 4.95 5.03
N TYR A 135 -0.83 4.18 5.37
CA TYR A 135 -1.23 3.99 6.77
C TYR A 135 -0.19 3.19 7.58
N THR A 136 0.48 2.21 6.95
CA THR A 136 1.57 1.51 7.64
C THR A 136 2.74 2.44 7.92
N TYR A 137 3.12 3.28 6.95
CA TYR A 137 4.17 4.28 7.13
C TYR A 137 3.82 5.29 8.24
N GLU A 138 2.62 5.83 8.22
CA GLU A 138 2.13 6.76 9.25
C GLU A 138 2.10 6.11 10.63
N LEU A 139 1.55 4.89 10.72
CA LEU A 139 1.51 4.12 11.95
C LEU A 139 2.90 3.94 12.56
N PHE A 140 3.87 3.50 11.79
CA PHE A 140 5.25 3.31 12.25
C PHE A 140 5.96 4.63 12.57
N SER A 141 5.58 5.70 11.89
CA SER A 141 6.12 7.04 12.17
C SER A 141 5.63 7.58 13.51
N GLN A 142 4.36 7.35 13.85
CA GLN A 142 3.71 7.89 15.05
C GLN A 142 3.80 6.95 16.26
N ARG A 143 3.74 5.63 16.05
CA ARG A 143 3.67 4.61 17.10
C ARG A 143 4.95 3.79 17.15
N LYS A 144 5.96 4.34 17.83
CA LYS A 144 7.27 3.68 17.98
C LYS A 144 7.21 2.37 18.78
N ASP A 145 6.23 2.23 19.66
CA ASP A 145 5.95 0.99 20.39
C ASP A 145 5.53 -0.14 19.44
N ILE A 146 4.64 0.16 18.47
CA ILE A 146 4.22 -0.80 17.45
C ILE A 146 5.39 -1.14 16.53
N LEU A 147 6.09 -0.12 16.02
CA LEU A 147 7.28 -0.33 15.19
C LEU A 147 8.29 -1.25 15.88
N SER A 148 8.62 -0.97 17.15
CA SER A 148 9.57 -1.77 17.93
C SER A 148 9.14 -3.24 18.08
N ALA A 149 7.84 -3.52 18.23
CA ALA A 149 7.32 -4.86 18.27
C ALA A 149 7.56 -5.62 16.94
N TRP A 150 7.37 -4.93 15.81
CA TRP A 150 7.61 -5.52 14.49
C TRP A 150 9.10 -5.69 14.17
N GLN A 151 9.96 -4.76 14.59
CA GLN A 151 11.43 -4.88 14.52
C GLN A 151 11.93 -6.10 15.27
N LYS A 152 11.44 -6.34 16.49
CA LYS A 152 11.79 -7.53 17.29
C LYS A 152 11.31 -8.83 16.63
N LYS A 153 10.17 -8.80 15.95
CA LYS A 153 9.63 -9.95 15.23
C LYS A 153 10.45 -10.28 13.98
N TYR A 154 10.91 -9.27 13.24
CA TYR A 154 11.60 -9.41 11.96
C TYR A 154 13.04 -8.91 12.04
N ARG A 155 13.89 -9.68 12.69
CA ARG A 155 15.32 -9.33 12.87
C ARG A 155 16.14 -9.34 11.57
N TYR A 156 15.69 -10.09 10.57
CA TYR A 156 16.30 -10.19 9.25
C TYR A 156 15.21 -9.99 8.20
N ILE A 157 15.47 -9.16 7.22
CA ILE A 157 14.55 -8.85 6.13
C ILE A 157 15.27 -9.08 4.81
N LEU A 158 14.66 -9.89 3.96
CA LEU A 158 15.12 -10.15 2.59
C LEU A 158 14.05 -9.62 1.63
N ILE A 159 14.48 -8.84 0.65
CA ILE A 159 13.62 -8.28 -0.39
C ILE A 159 14.08 -8.85 -1.72
N ASP A 160 13.17 -9.53 -2.40
CA ASP A 160 13.35 -9.99 -3.76
C ASP A 160 12.88 -8.93 -4.75
N GLU A 161 13.51 -8.84 -5.92
CA GLU A 161 13.22 -7.86 -6.98
C GLU A 161 13.28 -6.40 -6.46
N PHE A 162 14.32 -6.08 -5.71
CA PHE A 162 14.49 -4.77 -5.07
C PHE A 162 14.37 -3.59 -6.02
N GLN A 163 14.72 -3.74 -7.29
CA GLN A 163 14.64 -2.68 -8.30
C GLN A 163 13.20 -2.19 -8.56
N ASP A 164 12.20 -2.98 -8.20
CA ASP A 164 10.78 -2.69 -8.47
C ASP A 164 10.06 -2.02 -7.30
N ILE A 165 10.74 -1.82 -6.15
CA ILE A 165 10.10 -1.21 -4.98
C ILE A 165 9.91 0.30 -5.16
N ASN A 166 8.79 0.82 -4.66
CA ASN A 166 8.54 2.25 -4.62
C ASN A 166 9.12 2.93 -3.37
N LEU A 167 9.08 4.27 -3.35
CA LEU A 167 9.68 5.06 -2.29
C LEU A 167 9.08 4.76 -0.90
N ILE A 168 7.76 4.63 -0.80
CA ILE A 168 7.12 4.38 0.50
C ILE A 168 7.41 2.97 1.01
N GLN A 169 7.44 1.96 0.14
CA GLN A 169 7.86 0.61 0.48
C GLN A 169 9.29 0.61 1.04
N TRP A 170 10.19 1.29 0.37
CA TRP A 170 11.57 1.44 0.83
C TRP A 170 11.65 2.09 2.21
N LYS A 171 10.95 3.22 2.42
CA LYS A 171 10.92 3.89 3.73
C LYS A 171 10.43 2.98 4.85
N ILE A 172 9.37 2.21 4.62
CA ILE A 172 8.84 1.27 5.62
C ILE A 172 9.87 0.16 5.90
N MET A 173 10.55 -0.36 4.87
CA MET A 173 11.58 -1.39 5.06
C MET A 173 12.77 -0.87 5.87
N CYS A 174 13.23 0.35 5.61
CA CYS A 174 14.27 1.00 6.41
C CYS A 174 13.84 1.16 7.88
N MET A 175 12.59 1.55 8.12
CA MET A 175 12.07 1.65 9.49
C MET A 175 12.05 0.28 10.19
N LEU A 176 11.64 -0.77 9.52
CA LEU A 176 11.59 -2.13 10.07
C LEU A 176 12.98 -2.71 10.30
N ALA A 177 13.94 -2.43 9.43
CA ALA A 177 15.31 -2.95 9.53
C ALA A 177 16.13 -2.27 10.63
N ALA A 178 15.80 -1.04 11.01
CA ALA A 178 16.50 -0.31 12.07
C ALA A 178 16.28 -0.96 13.45
N PRO A 179 17.22 -0.84 14.38
CA PRO A 179 18.54 -0.22 14.24
C PRO A 179 19.62 -1.14 13.64
N GLU A 180 19.41 -2.47 13.60
CA GLU A 180 20.44 -3.44 13.21
C GLU A 180 20.78 -3.39 11.72
N ASN A 181 19.88 -2.88 10.88
CA ASN A 181 19.99 -2.82 9.42
C ASN A 181 20.28 -4.18 8.74
N ASN A 182 19.71 -5.25 9.28
CA ASN A 182 19.81 -6.60 8.72
C ASN A 182 18.86 -6.75 7.51
N LEU A 183 19.13 -5.96 6.47
CA LEU A 183 18.38 -5.90 5.23
C LEU A 183 19.23 -6.45 4.08
N PHE A 184 18.67 -7.41 3.35
CA PHE A 184 19.28 -8.06 2.18
C PHE A 184 18.40 -7.79 0.96
N VAL A 185 19.02 -7.31 -0.12
CA VAL A 185 18.35 -6.90 -1.37
C VAL A 185 19.06 -7.50 -2.57
#